data_2a0dbaf072d080b009ddb680155c7e7c
#
_entry.id   2a0dbaf072d080b009ddb680155c7e7c
#
_cell.length_a   1.000
_cell.length_b   1.000
_cell.length_c   1.000
_cell.angle_alpha   90.00
_cell.angle_beta   90.00
_cell.angle_gamma   90.00
#
_symmetry.space_group_name_H-M   'P 1'
#
loop_
_entity.id
_entity.type
_entity.pdbx_description
1 polymer ?
#
loop_
_entity_poly.entity_id
_entity_poly.type
_entity_poly.pdbx_seq_one_letter_code
_entity_poly.pdbx_strand_id
1 'polypeptide(L)'
;MISAENSSWKKTLLLTRLALERKAYDLVVLDVRGLTSIADYFILCSGRSDRQVQSIAQGLEENAVEEGIKPYAVEGAQRGHWVLADFSDVIVHVFYEPVREFYDLDALWGHAPRATLPEAYVKLVEQFQIANEHMS
;
A
#
# COMPACT_ATOMS: atom_id res chain seq x y z
N MET A 1 -12.89 1.94 24.64
CA MET A 1 -11.61 1.22 24.49
C MET A 1 -11.35 0.98 23.01
N ILE A 2 -10.17 1.32 22.57
CA ILE A 2 -9.78 1.11 21.17
C ILE A 2 -9.25 -0.32 21.03
N SER A 3 -9.86 -1.11 20.15
CA SER A 3 -9.40 -2.47 19.90
C SER A 3 -8.12 -2.44 19.05
N ALA A 4 -7.36 -3.54 19.06
CA ALA A 4 -6.19 -3.69 18.18
C ALA A 4 -6.59 -3.56 16.71
N GLU A 5 -7.79 -4.04 16.36
CA GLU A 5 -8.36 -3.93 15.03
C GLU A 5 -8.51 -2.48 14.60
N ASN A 6 -9.05 -1.60 15.47
CA ASN A 6 -9.15 -0.18 15.17
C ASN A 6 -7.77 0.46 14.98
N SER A 7 -6.79 0.02 15.75
CA SER A 7 -5.43 0.52 15.66
C SER A 7 -4.80 0.18 14.30
N SER A 8 -4.92 -1.07 13.86
CA SER A 8 -4.39 -1.47 12.55
C SER A 8 -5.15 -0.84 11.40
N TRP A 9 -6.46 -0.64 11.55
CA TRP A 9 -7.25 0.05 10.53
C TRP A 9 -6.84 1.51 10.38
N LYS A 10 -6.64 2.22 11.49
CA LYS A 10 -6.17 3.62 11.44
C LYS A 10 -4.79 3.71 10.79
N LYS A 11 -3.91 2.78 11.10
CA LYS A 11 -2.60 2.70 10.46
C LYS A 11 -2.73 2.47 8.96
N THR A 12 -3.63 1.56 8.56
CA THR A 12 -3.90 1.28 7.15
C THR A 12 -4.36 2.52 6.42
N LEU A 13 -5.27 3.29 6.99
CA LEU A 13 -5.76 4.52 6.37
C LEU A 13 -4.65 5.56 6.23
N LEU A 14 -3.82 5.71 7.26
CA LEU A 14 -2.69 6.63 7.19
C LEU A 14 -1.72 6.24 6.08
N LEU A 15 -1.34 4.97 6.03
CA LEU A 15 -0.38 4.49 5.03
C LEU A 15 -0.96 4.59 3.61
N THR A 16 -2.25 4.34 3.45
CA THR A 16 -2.95 4.53 2.17
C THR A 16 -2.84 5.98 1.72
N ARG A 17 -3.12 6.93 2.62
CA ARG A 17 -3.01 8.35 2.29
C ARG A 17 -1.58 8.70 1.87
N LEU A 18 -0.58 8.24 2.63
CA LEU A 18 0.81 8.55 2.33
C LEU A 18 1.24 8.00 0.97
N ALA A 19 0.80 6.80 0.62
CA ALA A 19 1.08 6.24 -0.70
C ALA A 19 0.42 7.06 -1.82
N LEU A 20 -0.83 7.46 -1.63
CA LEU A 20 -1.55 8.27 -2.61
C LEU A 20 -0.92 9.65 -2.78
N GLU A 21 -0.38 10.25 -1.72
CA GLU A 21 0.31 11.54 -1.79
C GLU A 21 1.55 11.47 -2.69
N ARG A 22 2.12 10.30 -2.87
CA ARG A 22 3.24 10.06 -3.80
C ARG A 22 2.76 9.49 -5.13
N LYS A 23 1.45 9.61 -5.41
CA LYS A 23 0.80 9.23 -6.68
C LYS A 23 0.81 7.73 -6.97
N ALA A 24 0.86 6.90 -5.93
CA ALA A 24 0.64 5.48 -6.10
C ALA A 24 -0.74 5.24 -6.71
N TYR A 25 -0.86 4.25 -7.56
CA TYR A 25 -2.12 3.96 -8.24
C TYR A 25 -2.43 2.45 -8.18
N ASP A 26 -3.60 2.07 -8.69
CA ASP A 26 -4.12 0.70 -8.59
C ASP A 26 -4.03 0.20 -7.15
N LEU A 27 -4.37 1.08 -6.21
CA LEU A 27 -4.25 0.78 -4.79
C LEU A 27 -5.46 -0.01 -4.34
N VAL A 28 -5.19 -1.14 -3.72
CA VAL A 28 -6.21 -1.95 -3.06
C VAL A 28 -5.76 -2.27 -1.66
N VAL A 29 -6.73 -2.36 -0.75
CA VAL A 29 -6.49 -2.79 0.62
C VAL A 29 -7.17 -4.14 0.81
N LEU A 30 -6.42 -5.12 1.26
CA LEU A 30 -6.92 -6.45 1.50
C LEU A 30 -7.01 -6.71 3.00
N ASP A 31 -8.16 -7.22 3.43
CA ASP A 31 -8.35 -7.69 4.79
C ASP A 31 -7.83 -9.12 4.86
N VAL A 32 -6.69 -9.30 5.49
CA VAL A 32 -6.06 -10.62 5.59
C VAL A 32 -6.16 -11.22 7.00
N ARG A 33 -6.99 -10.61 7.85
CA ARG A 33 -7.25 -11.14 9.18
C ARG A 33 -7.90 -12.52 9.07
N GLY A 34 -7.38 -13.48 9.80
CA GLY A 34 -7.87 -14.85 9.72
C GLY A 34 -7.35 -15.66 8.54
N LEU A 35 -6.67 -15.03 7.58
CA LEU A 35 -6.06 -15.71 6.43
C LEU A 35 -4.56 -15.92 6.62
N THR A 36 -3.93 -15.02 7.36
CA THR A 36 -2.53 -15.11 7.70
C THR A 36 -2.30 -14.52 9.09
N SER A 37 -1.26 -14.99 9.76
CA SER A 37 -0.87 -14.45 11.06
C SER A 37 0.15 -13.32 10.95
N ILE A 38 0.63 -13.00 9.75
CA ILE A 38 1.71 -12.02 9.59
C ILE A 38 1.23 -10.58 9.58
N ALA A 39 -0.03 -10.34 9.27
CA ALA A 39 -0.58 -8.98 9.24
C ALA A 39 -2.10 -9.01 9.30
N ASP A 40 -2.69 -7.84 9.61
CA ASP A 40 -4.14 -7.65 9.56
C ASP A 40 -4.59 -7.15 8.19
N TYR A 41 -3.78 -6.29 7.56
CA TYR A 41 -4.10 -5.71 6.25
C TYR A 41 -2.87 -5.68 5.36
N PHE A 42 -3.10 -5.91 4.08
CA PHE A 42 -2.12 -5.64 3.03
C PHE A 42 -2.60 -4.46 2.21
N ILE A 43 -1.68 -3.56 1.87
CA ILE A 43 -1.93 -2.50 0.90
C ILE A 43 -1.11 -2.84 -0.32
N LEU A 44 -1.75 -2.95 -1.47
CA LEU A 44 -1.06 -3.19 -2.74
C LEU A 44 -1.21 -1.96 -3.61
N CYS A 45 -0.13 -1.45 -4.14
CA CYS A 45 -0.19 -0.30 -5.04
C CYS A 45 0.95 -0.36 -6.04
N SER A 46 0.85 0.48 -7.06
CA SER A 46 1.78 0.47 -8.19
C SER A 46 2.43 1.82 -8.40
N GLY A 47 3.62 1.79 -8.97
CA GLY A 47 4.32 2.95 -9.50
C GLY A 47 4.63 2.73 -10.98
N ARG A 48 4.76 3.82 -11.73
CA ARG A 48 4.98 3.80 -13.17
C ARG A 48 6.43 3.52 -13.54
N SER A 49 7.34 3.73 -12.60
CA SER A 49 8.77 3.54 -12.80
C SER A 49 9.39 3.05 -11.49
N ASP A 50 10.60 2.53 -11.58
CA ASP A 50 11.35 2.16 -10.39
C ASP A 50 11.59 3.39 -9.48
N ARG A 51 11.81 4.55 -10.07
CA ARG A 51 11.98 5.79 -9.30
C ARG A 51 10.72 6.16 -8.53
N GLN A 52 9.56 6.02 -9.15
CA GLN A 52 8.31 6.31 -8.46
C GLN A 52 8.07 5.31 -7.33
N VAL A 53 8.34 4.04 -7.56
CA VAL A 53 8.24 3.01 -6.52
C VAL A 53 9.14 3.36 -5.33
N GLN A 54 10.37 3.80 -5.61
CA GLN A 54 11.31 4.23 -4.56
C GLN A 54 10.79 5.47 -3.84
N SER A 55 10.22 6.42 -4.56
CA SER A 55 9.63 7.63 -3.98
C SER A 55 8.46 7.30 -3.05
N ILE A 56 7.59 6.39 -3.47
CA ILE A 56 6.47 5.95 -2.64
C ILE A 56 6.99 5.31 -1.35
N ALA A 57 7.96 4.42 -1.48
CA ALA A 57 8.57 3.74 -0.33
C ALA A 57 9.22 4.75 0.63
N GLN A 58 9.93 5.72 0.09
CA GLN A 58 10.57 6.77 0.88
C GLN A 58 9.53 7.60 1.63
N GLY A 59 8.45 7.97 0.95
CA GLY A 59 7.36 8.70 1.58
C GLY A 59 6.72 7.94 2.72
N LEU A 60 6.53 6.63 2.53
CA LEU A 60 6.01 5.78 3.60
C LEU A 60 6.94 5.76 4.81
N GLU A 61 8.25 5.61 4.59
CA GLU A 61 9.21 5.60 5.70
C GLU A 61 9.25 6.93 6.44
N GLU A 62 9.45 8.02 5.71
CA GLU A 62 9.69 9.32 6.31
C GLU A 62 8.45 9.94 6.92
N ASN A 63 7.34 9.89 6.18
CA ASN A 63 6.11 10.55 6.62
C ASN A 63 5.38 9.75 7.69
N ALA A 64 5.49 8.43 7.68
CA ALA A 64 4.91 7.62 8.74
C ALA A 64 5.59 7.91 10.08
N VAL A 65 6.90 8.10 10.09
CA VAL A 65 7.65 8.45 11.31
C VAL A 65 7.15 9.77 11.88
N GLU A 66 6.87 10.76 11.04
CA GLU A 66 6.30 12.03 11.48
C GLU A 66 4.95 11.86 12.18
N GLU A 67 4.20 10.83 11.81
CA GLU A 67 2.91 10.51 12.42
C GLU A 67 3.03 9.50 13.57
N GLY A 68 4.25 9.23 14.00
CA GLY A 68 4.50 8.31 15.12
C GLY A 68 4.50 6.83 14.76
N ILE A 69 4.56 6.51 13.47
CA ILE A 69 4.55 5.12 12.99
C ILE A 69 5.90 4.83 12.33
N LYS A 70 6.58 3.81 12.84
CA LYS A 70 7.89 3.45 12.34
C LYS A 70 7.84 2.10 11.63
N PRO A 71 8.42 1.97 10.44
CA PRO A 71 8.46 0.66 9.79
C PRO A 71 9.38 -0.28 10.57
N TYR A 72 8.98 -1.53 10.63
CA TYR A 72 9.80 -2.59 11.19
C TYR A 72 10.94 -2.94 10.23
N ALA A 73 10.62 -3.00 8.94
CA ALA A 73 11.59 -3.29 7.90
C ALA A 73 11.08 -2.78 6.56
N VAL A 74 12.01 -2.40 5.68
CA VAL A 74 11.69 -2.07 4.29
C VAL A 74 12.67 -2.82 3.41
N GLU A 75 12.14 -3.61 2.49
CA GLU A 75 12.94 -4.46 1.60
C GLU A 75 12.64 -4.10 0.14
N GLY A 76 13.67 -4.20 -0.70
CA GLY A 76 13.52 -4.04 -2.14
C GLY A 76 13.57 -2.59 -2.64
N ALA A 77 13.73 -1.60 -1.76
CA ALA A 77 13.74 -0.19 -2.15
C ALA A 77 14.89 0.15 -3.10
N GLN A 78 16.00 -0.56 -2.99
CA GLN A 78 17.18 -0.28 -3.80
C GLN A 78 16.92 -0.46 -5.29
N ARG A 79 16.18 -1.50 -5.67
CA ARG A 79 15.82 -1.77 -7.06
C ARG A 79 14.56 -1.05 -7.51
N GLY A 80 13.61 -0.89 -6.61
CA GLY A 80 12.34 -0.24 -6.94
C GLY A 80 11.43 -1.08 -7.83
N HIS A 81 11.59 -2.41 -7.81
CA HIS A 81 10.71 -3.30 -8.58
C HIS A 81 9.55 -3.81 -7.74
N TRP A 82 9.83 -4.19 -6.53
CA TRP A 82 8.83 -4.64 -5.56
C TRP A 82 9.37 -4.29 -4.19
N VAL A 83 8.75 -3.29 -3.57
CA VAL A 83 9.13 -2.88 -2.22
C VAL A 83 8.11 -3.42 -1.24
N LEU A 84 8.60 -4.05 -0.19
CA LEU A 84 7.78 -4.51 0.92
C LEU A 84 8.10 -3.64 2.12
N ALA A 85 7.13 -2.85 2.57
CA ALA A 85 7.28 -2.01 3.76
C ALA A 85 6.46 -2.63 4.88
N ASP A 86 7.15 -3.18 5.88
CA ASP A 86 6.54 -3.91 6.98
C ASP A 86 6.32 -2.98 8.16
N PHE A 87 5.06 -2.70 8.47
CA PHE A 87 4.66 -1.89 9.62
C PHE A 87 4.04 -2.76 10.73
N SER A 88 4.40 -4.02 10.79
CA SER A 88 3.93 -5.05 11.73
C SER A 88 2.57 -5.61 11.36
N ASP A 89 1.48 -4.96 11.80
CA ASP A 89 0.12 -5.42 11.53
C ASP A 89 -0.41 -4.98 10.16
N VAL A 90 0.34 -4.11 9.45
CA VAL A 90 0.01 -3.66 8.10
C VAL A 90 1.28 -3.76 7.25
N ILE A 91 1.16 -4.43 6.11
CA ILE A 91 2.27 -4.54 5.16
C ILE A 91 1.88 -3.88 3.87
N VAL A 92 2.73 -2.95 3.40
CA VAL A 92 2.52 -2.25 2.13
C VAL A 92 3.41 -2.88 1.07
N HIS A 93 2.80 -3.28 -0.04
CA HIS A 93 3.51 -3.78 -1.21
C HIS A 93 3.43 -2.73 -2.30
N VAL A 94 4.57 -2.23 -2.74
CA VAL A 94 4.66 -1.24 -3.81
C VAL A 94 5.36 -1.90 -4.98
N PHE A 95 4.70 -1.96 -6.13
CA PHE A 95 5.20 -2.65 -7.30
C PHE A 95 5.48 -1.68 -8.44
N TYR A 96 6.56 -1.94 -9.16
CA TYR A 96 6.67 -1.44 -10.51
C TYR A 96 5.62 -2.18 -11.35
N GLU A 97 4.77 -1.45 -12.05
CA GLU A 97 3.59 -2.01 -12.71
C GLU A 97 3.84 -3.28 -13.52
N PRO A 98 4.84 -3.34 -14.43
CA PRO A 98 5.08 -4.57 -15.19
C PRO A 98 5.44 -5.78 -14.31
N VAL A 99 6.06 -5.56 -13.17
CA VAL A 99 6.40 -6.63 -12.22
C VAL A 99 5.13 -7.20 -11.61
N ARG A 100 4.21 -6.31 -11.21
CA ARG A 100 2.93 -6.74 -10.64
C ARG A 100 2.14 -7.60 -11.61
N GLU A 101 2.08 -7.19 -12.89
CA GLU A 101 1.39 -7.94 -13.93
C GLU A 101 2.09 -9.26 -14.24
N PHE A 102 3.41 -9.23 -14.39
CA PHE A 102 4.19 -10.41 -14.76
C PHE A 102 4.01 -11.55 -13.77
N TYR A 103 4.04 -11.25 -12.47
CA TYR A 103 3.89 -12.26 -11.43
C TYR A 103 2.44 -12.50 -11.03
N ASP A 104 1.51 -11.71 -11.54
CA ASP A 104 0.08 -11.79 -11.20
C ASP A 104 -0.13 -11.89 -9.68
N LEU A 105 0.50 -10.98 -8.97
CA LEU A 105 0.52 -11.01 -7.51
C LEU A 105 -0.85 -10.81 -6.89
N ASP A 106 -1.74 -10.12 -7.60
CA ASP A 106 -3.11 -9.94 -7.16
C ASP A 106 -3.87 -11.26 -7.06
N ALA A 107 -3.57 -12.20 -7.96
CA ALA A 107 -4.21 -13.51 -7.95
C ALA A 107 -3.81 -14.34 -6.72
N LEU A 108 -2.61 -14.12 -6.20
CA LEU A 108 -2.13 -14.82 -5.01
C LEU A 108 -3.04 -14.58 -3.80
N TRP A 109 -3.61 -13.39 -3.72
CA TRP A 109 -4.50 -13.00 -2.63
C TRP A 109 -5.93 -12.74 -3.11
N GLY A 110 -6.30 -13.33 -4.26
CA GLY A 110 -7.60 -13.10 -4.89
C GLY A 110 -8.80 -13.51 -4.03
N HIS A 111 -8.59 -14.41 -3.07
CA HIS A 111 -9.63 -14.83 -2.14
C HIS A 111 -9.77 -13.92 -0.92
N ALA A 112 -8.84 -13.00 -0.72
CA ALA A 112 -8.88 -12.08 0.43
C ALA A 112 -9.92 -10.98 0.16
N PRO A 113 -10.80 -10.67 1.14
CA PRO A 113 -11.76 -9.59 0.95
C PRO A 113 -11.04 -8.24 0.80
N ARG A 114 -11.55 -7.43 -0.11
CA ARG A 114 -11.09 -6.04 -0.21
C ARG A 114 -11.77 -5.24 0.89
N ALA A 115 -10.96 -4.48 1.63
CA ALA A 115 -11.50 -3.61 2.67
C ALA A 115 -12.17 -2.40 2.01
N THR A 116 -13.31 -1.98 2.56
CA THR A 116 -14.02 -0.80 2.08
C THR A 116 -13.37 0.45 2.65
N LEU A 117 -12.83 1.30 1.78
CA LEU A 117 -12.23 2.55 2.18
C LEU A 117 -13.30 3.62 2.40
N PRO A 118 -13.07 4.59 3.29
CA PRO A 118 -13.95 5.76 3.41
C PRO A 118 -14.05 6.49 2.08
N GLU A 119 -15.19 7.15 1.82
CA GLU A 119 -15.47 7.80 0.54
C GLU A 119 -14.37 8.75 0.09
N ALA A 120 -13.79 9.52 1.00
CA ALA A 120 -12.73 10.45 0.66
C ALA A 120 -11.51 9.74 0.05
N TYR A 121 -11.18 8.55 0.57
CA TYR A 121 -10.08 7.75 0.03
C TYR A 121 -10.43 7.12 -1.31
N VAL A 122 -11.67 6.68 -1.48
CA VAL A 122 -12.14 6.13 -2.75
C VAL A 122 -12.00 7.16 -3.86
N LYS A 123 -12.39 8.41 -3.59
CA LYS A 123 -12.25 9.50 -4.55
C LYS A 123 -10.79 9.77 -4.92
N LEU A 124 -9.89 9.72 -3.94
CA LEU A 124 -8.46 9.89 -4.21
C LEU A 124 -7.91 8.76 -5.08
N VAL A 125 -8.29 7.52 -4.79
CA VAL A 125 -7.87 6.37 -5.59
C VAL A 125 -8.33 6.54 -7.03
N GLU A 126 -9.60 6.88 -7.24
CA GLU A 126 -10.16 7.09 -8.58
C GLU A 126 -9.46 8.24 -9.31
N GLN A 127 -9.21 9.35 -8.60
CA GLN A 127 -8.54 10.51 -9.17
C GLN A 127 -7.14 10.17 -9.69
N PHE A 128 -6.36 9.44 -8.92
CA PHE A 128 -5.01 9.04 -9.33
C PHE A 128 -5.05 7.99 -10.42
N GLN A 129 -6.02 7.10 -10.41
CA GLN A 129 -6.22 6.12 -11.47
C GLN A 129 -6.43 6.82 -12.81
N ILE A 130 -7.36 7.76 -12.85
CA ILE A 130 -7.67 8.53 -14.07
C ILE A 130 -6.44 9.31 -14.54
N ALA A 131 -5.73 9.98 -13.63
CA ALA A 131 -4.54 10.75 -13.97
C ALA A 131 -3.47 9.85 -14.61
N ASN A 132 -3.26 8.65 -14.08
CA ASN A 132 -2.29 7.72 -14.63
C ASN A 132 -2.70 7.17 -15.98
N GLU A 133 -3.98 6.90 -16.20
CA GLU A 133 -4.49 6.47 -17.51
C GLU A 133 -4.26 7.53 -18.57
N HIS A 134 -4.47 8.81 -18.23
CA HIS A 134 -4.27 9.91 -19.15
C HIS A 134 -2.80 10.18 -19.46
N MET A 135 -1.91 9.79 -18.57
CA MET A 135 -0.47 10.01 -18.74
C MET A 135 0.22 8.92 -19.56
N SER A 136 -0.43 7.81 -19.79
CA SER A 136 0.16 6.66 -20.50
C SER A 136 0.12 6.76 -22.04
#